data_09a0d2d1a0eddcf508c623d70eb91f98
#
_entry.id   09a0d2d1a0eddcf508c623d70eb91f98
#
_cell.length_a   1.000
_cell.length_b   1.000
_cell.length_c   1.000
_cell.angle_alpha   90.00
_cell.angle_beta   90.00
_cell.angle_gamma   90.00
#
_symmetry.space_group_name_H-M   'P 1'
#
loop_
_entity.id
_entity.type
_entity.pdbx_description
1 polymer ?
#
loop_
_entity_poly.entity_id
_entity_poly.type
_entity_poly.pdbx_seq_one_letter_code
_entity_poly.pdbx_strand_id
1 'polypeptide(L)'
;MTPFPSPNFGARRGGVTPSLIVIHYTAMASCAEARARLCDPAVEVSAHWLISETGIAEALVPETARAWHAGAGMWAGLDDINSHSIGIELANTGSQPFPERQMATLETLLRAVMARWAIAPHQVIAHSDMAPARKGDPGRRFDWRRL
;
A
#
# COMPACT_ATOMS: atom_id res chain seq x y z
N MET A 1 -13.81 13.80 12.16
CA MET A 1 -13.17 12.80 11.30
C MET A 1 -11.82 12.42 11.90
N THR A 2 -11.57 11.14 12.13
CA THR A 2 -10.30 10.69 12.68
C THR A 2 -9.22 10.76 11.60
N PRO A 3 -7.98 11.18 11.94
CA PRO A 3 -6.89 11.23 10.97
C PRO A 3 -6.41 9.85 10.50
N PHE A 4 -6.74 8.78 11.24
CA PHE A 4 -6.41 7.41 10.87
C PHE A 4 -7.63 6.53 11.13
N PRO A 5 -8.56 6.44 10.17
CA PRO A 5 -9.87 5.84 10.40
C PRO A 5 -9.88 4.31 10.46
N SER A 6 -8.83 3.62 10.00
CA SER A 6 -8.82 2.16 10.05
C SER A 6 -8.43 1.65 11.43
N PRO A 7 -9.21 0.74 12.02
CA PRO A 7 -8.85 0.07 13.26
C PRO A 7 -7.93 -1.13 13.06
N ASN A 8 -7.65 -1.50 11.80
CA ASN A 8 -6.97 -2.75 11.43
C ASN A 8 -5.46 -2.57 11.41
N PHE A 9 -4.85 -2.48 12.58
CA PHE A 9 -3.41 -2.36 12.70
C PHE A 9 -2.94 -2.88 14.06
N GLY A 10 -1.64 -3.08 14.17
CA GLY A 10 -0.98 -3.44 15.43
C GLY A 10 0.42 -2.84 15.49
N ALA A 11 1.19 -3.28 16.48
CA ALA A 11 2.59 -2.90 16.57
C ALA A 11 3.41 -3.70 15.56
N ARG A 12 4.47 -3.07 15.01
CA ARG A 12 5.44 -3.79 14.18
C ARG A 12 6.18 -4.79 15.04
N ARG A 13 6.20 -6.04 14.61
CA ARG A 13 6.83 -7.13 15.37
C ARG A 13 8.35 -6.91 15.43
N GLY A 14 8.92 -7.16 16.59
CA GLY A 14 10.35 -6.96 16.80
C GLY A 14 10.80 -5.50 16.88
N GLY A 15 9.87 -4.55 16.94
CA GLY A 15 10.18 -3.12 17.00
C GLY A 15 10.88 -2.57 15.77
N VAL A 16 10.74 -3.25 14.62
CA VAL A 16 11.40 -2.85 13.36
C VAL A 16 10.75 -1.60 12.77
N THR A 17 11.53 -0.85 11.99
CA THR A 17 11.03 0.25 11.16
C THR A 17 10.80 -0.24 9.72
N PRO A 18 9.91 0.41 8.95
CA PRO A 18 9.68 -0.02 7.57
C PRO A 18 10.91 0.20 6.71
N SER A 19 11.21 -0.79 5.87
CA SER A 19 12.31 -0.76 4.89
C SER A 19 11.83 -1.00 3.47
N LEU A 20 10.53 -1.29 3.29
CA LEU A 20 9.90 -1.59 2.01
C LEU A 20 8.66 -0.73 1.82
N ILE A 21 8.32 -0.45 0.58
CA ILE A 21 7.00 0.07 0.19
C ILE A 21 6.38 -0.97 -0.75
N VAL A 22 5.16 -1.38 -0.46
CA VAL A 22 4.41 -2.34 -1.28
C VAL A 22 3.24 -1.63 -1.96
N ILE A 23 3.21 -1.70 -3.28
CA ILE A 23 2.18 -1.07 -4.11
C ILE A 23 1.09 -2.08 -4.44
N HIS A 24 -0.16 -1.66 -4.26
CA HIS A 24 -1.36 -2.46 -4.53
C HIS A 24 -2.34 -1.70 -5.41
N TYR A 25 -3.23 -2.43 -6.10
CA TYR A 25 -4.50 -1.87 -6.53
C TYR A 25 -5.63 -2.49 -5.68
N THR A 26 -6.73 -1.75 -5.54
CA THR A 26 -7.83 -2.19 -4.66
C THR A 26 -8.67 -3.32 -5.26
N ALA A 27 -8.74 -3.41 -6.58
CA ALA A 27 -9.60 -4.35 -7.32
C ALA A 27 -11.08 -4.21 -6.92
N MET A 28 -11.51 -2.98 -6.66
CA MET A 28 -12.88 -2.67 -6.24
C MET A 28 -13.50 -1.61 -7.16
N ALA A 29 -14.83 -1.53 -7.15
CA ALA A 29 -15.57 -0.67 -8.06
C ALA A 29 -15.35 0.82 -7.80
N SER A 30 -15.08 1.22 -6.54
CA SER A 30 -14.86 2.62 -6.20
C SER A 30 -13.86 2.77 -5.04
N CYS A 31 -13.30 3.97 -4.93
CA CYS A 31 -12.44 4.34 -3.80
C CYS A 31 -13.22 4.32 -2.47
N ALA A 32 -14.49 4.73 -2.49
CA ALA A 32 -15.33 4.72 -1.30
C ALA A 32 -15.57 3.29 -0.77
N GLU A 33 -15.80 2.34 -1.66
CA GLU A 33 -15.92 0.92 -1.28
C GLU A 33 -14.59 0.38 -0.74
N ALA A 34 -13.48 0.72 -1.36
CA ALA A 34 -12.16 0.33 -0.90
C ALA A 34 -11.86 0.88 0.50
N ARG A 35 -12.17 2.16 0.73
CA ARG A 35 -12.01 2.79 2.04
C ARG A 35 -12.86 2.07 3.09
N ALA A 36 -14.11 1.78 2.79
CA ALA A 36 -15.01 1.07 3.70
C ALA A 36 -14.43 -0.29 4.09
N ARG A 37 -13.90 -1.04 3.12
CA ARG A 37 -13.31 -2.35 3.36
C ARG A 37 -12.02 -2.26 4.20
N LEU A 38 -11.16 -1.32 3.89
CA LEU A 38 -9.87 -1.13 4.60
C LEU A 38 -10.06 -0.59 6.03
N CYS A 39 -11.26 -0.12 6.35
CA CYS A 39 -11.61 0.39 7.68
C CYS A 39 -12.61 -0.50 8.42
N ASP A 40 -13.01 -1.62 7.84
CA ASP A 40 -13.97 -2.55 8.45
C ASP A 40 -13.23 -3.56 9.34
N PRO A 41 -13.48 -3.55 10.65
CA PRO A 41 -12.81 -4.48 11.57
C PRO A 41 -13.13 -5.95 11.27
N ALA A 42 -14.26 -6.26 10.66
CA ALA A 42 -14.65 -7.63 10.32
C ALA A 42 -13.84 -8.19 9.16
N VAL A 43 -13.25 -7.34 8.32
CA VAL A 43 -12.49 -7.77 7.13
C VAL A 43 -11.02 -8.06 7.45
N GLU A 44 -10.47 -7.44 8.46
CA GLU A 44 -9.08 -7.63 8.92
C GLU A 44 -8.03 -7.36 7.85
N VAL A 45 -8.25 -6.33 7.03
CA VAL A 45 -7.29 -5.80 6.06
C VAL A 45 -7.19 -4.29 6.20
N SER A 46 -6.04 -3.73 5.85
CA SER A 46 -5.81 -2.29 5.86
C SER A 46 -4.64 -1.93 4.98
N ALA A 47 -4.39 -0.64 4.83
CA ALA A 47 -3.17 -0.08 4.23
C ALA A 47 -2.86 1.23 4.94
N HIS A 48 -1.64 1.72 4.81
CA HIS A 48 -1.27 3.01 5.37
C HIS A 48 -1.88 4.14 4.56
N TRP A 49 -1.88 4.01 3.24
CA TRP A 49 -2.35 5.03 2.32
C TRP A 49 -3.29 4.45 1.27
N LEU A 50 -4.30 5.24 0.91
CA LEU A 50 -5.22 4.97 -0.20
C LEU A 50 -5.24 6.20 -1.11
N ILE A 51 -4.98 6.02 -2.39
CA ILE A 51 -4.99 7.10 -3.38
C ILE A 51 -6.16 6.89 -4.34
N SER A 52 -7.04 7.89 -4.43
CA SER A 52 -8.19 7.85 -5.34
C SER A 52 -7.77 8.06 -6.80
N GLU A 53 -8.66 7.75 -7.71
CA GLU A 53 -8.46 8.00 -9.15
C GLU A 53 -8.28 9.49 -9.45
N THR A 54 -8.79 10.37 -8.59
CA THR A 54 -8.65 11.82 -8.74
C THR A 54 -7.37 12.37 -8.12
N GLY A 55 -6.55 11.50 -7.51
CA GLY A 55 -5.26 11.88 -6.93
C GLY A 55 -5.31 12.36 -5.50
N ILE A 56 -6.36 12.02 -4.75
CA ILE A 56 -6.45 12.34 -3.31
C ILE A 56 -5.81 11.20 -2.53
N ALA A 57 -4.80 11.50 -1.72
CA ALA A 57 -4.17 10.55 -0.82
C ALA A 57 -4.82 10.64 0.58
N GLU A 58 -5.25 9.50 1.09
CA GLU A 58 -5.85 9.38 2.41
C GLU A 58 -4.97 8.52 3.31
N ALA A 59 -4.65 9.02 4.49
CA ALA A 59 -3.93 8.27 5.52
C ALA A 59 -4.94 7.45 6.33
N LEU A 60 -4.82 6.12 6.30
CA LEU A 60 -5.75 5.21 6.97
C LEU A 60 -5.17 4.59 8.23
N VAL A 61 -3.87 4.32 8.24
CA VAL A 61 -3.12 3.77 9.37
C VAL A 61 -1.83 4.56 9.54
N PRO A 62 -1.41 4.88 10.77
CA PRO A 62 -0.12 5.57 10.98
C PRO A 62 1.04 4.76 10.42
N GLU A 63 2.00 5.41 9.77
CA GLU A 63 3.17 4.72 9.21
C GLU A 63 4.03 4.02 10.28
N THR A 64 3.96 4.47 11.52
CA THR A 64 4.62 3.83 12.66
C THR A 64 3.98 2.49 13.05
N ALA A 65 2.74 2.25 12.65
CA ALA A 65 2.01 1.02 12.96
C ALA A 65 2.13 0.00 11.83
N ARG A 66 1.80 -1.25 12.16
CA ARG A 66 1.76 -2.38 11.23
C ARG A 66 0.36 -2.47 10.64
N ALA A 67 0.18 -2.01 9.42
CA ALA A 67 -1.05 -2.22 8.65
C ALA A 67 -1.09 -3.66 8.09
N TRP A 68 -2.28 -4.13 7.73
CA TRP A 68 -2.51 -5.51 7.28
C TRP A 68 -2.82 -5.54 5.78
N HIS A 69 -1.77 -5.37 4.94
CA HIS A 69 -1.91 -5.25 3.49
C HIS A 69 -1.24 -6.36 2.68
N ALA A 70 -0.20 -7.00 3.24
CA ALA A 70 0.66 -7.89 2.47
C ALA A 70 0.21 -9.35 2.50
N GLY A 71 -0.24 -9.83 3.65
CA GLY A 71 -0.50 -11.26 3.83
C GLY A 71 0.78 -12.08 3.80
N ALA A 72 0.66 -13.36 3.49
CA ALA A 72 1.79 -14.28 3.41
C ALA A 72 2.67 -13.97 2.20
N GLY A 73 3.99 -14.00 2.40
CA GLY A 73 4.96 -13.79 1.34
C GLY A 73 6.37 -13.57 1.86
N MET A 74 7.28 -13.26 0.95
CA MET A 74 8.68 -13.05 1.27
C MET A 74 9.34 -12.12 0.26
N TRP A 75 10.26 -11.28 0.74
CA TRP A 75 11.08 -10.43 -0.13
C TRP A 75 12.47 -10.23 0.51
N ALA A 76 13.53 -10.47 -0.27
CA ALA A 76 14.92 -10.28 0.16
C ALA A 76 15.22 -10.93 1.52
N GLY A 77 14.69 -12.13 1.76
CA GLY A 77 14.87 -12.86 3.01
C GLY A 77 13.97 -12.43 4.16
N LEU A 78 13.10 -11.43 3.96
CA LEU A 78 12.14 -10.97 4.96
C LEU A 78 10.79 -11.66 4.76
N ASP A 79 10.25 -12.23 5.82
CA ASP A 79 8.84 -12.59 5.94
C ASP A 79 8.12 -11.52 6.79
N ASP A 80 6.88 -11.76 7.19
CA ASP A 80 6.10 -10.75 7.91
C ASP A 80 6.23 -9.36 7.26
N ILE A 81 5.94 -9.30 5.97
CA ILE A 81 6.11 -8.09 5.17
C ILE A 81 5.33 -6.91 5.75
N ASN A 82 4.17 -7.16 6.38
CA ASN A 82 3.43 -6.10 7.07
C ASN A 82 4.27 -5.34 8.11
N SER A 83 5.12 -6.03 8.87
CA SER A 83 5.98 -5.37 9.86
C SER A 83 7.11 -4.57 9.22
N HIS A 84 7.54 -4.93 8.02
CA HIS A 84 8.71 -4.34 7.35
C HIS A 84 8.35 -3.32 6.27
N SER A 85 7.06 -2.99 6.09
CA SER A 85 6.64 -2.20 4.93
C SER A 85 5.61 -1.12 5.24
N ILE A 86 5.52 -0.19 4.29
CA ILE A 86 4.41 0.75 4.13
C ILE A 86 3.58 0.25 2.96
N GLY A 87 2.28 0.04 3.16
CA GLY A 87 1.36 -0.37 2.10
C GLY A 87 0.62 0.82 1.51
N ILE A 88 0.64 0.93 0.18
CA ILE A 88 -0.06 1.97 -0.57
C ILE A 88 -1.03 1.31 -1.54
N GLU A 89 -2.31 1.63 -1.40
CA GLU A 89 -3.39 1.15 -2.28
C GLU A 89 -3.77 2.22 -3.29
N LEU A 90 -3.84 1.81 -4.56
CA LEU A 90 -4.35 2.65 -5.63
C LEU A 90 -5.76 2.21 -6.00
N ALA A 91 -6.73 3.12 -5.91
CA ALA A 91 -8.12 2.82 -6.29
C ALA A 91 -8.17 2.50 -7.79
N ASN A 92 -8.52 1.26 -8.13
CA ASN A 92 -8.55 0.75 -9.49
C ASN A 92 -9.34 -0.55 -9.48
N THR A 93 -10.13 -0.79 -10.52
CA THR A 93 -10.92 -2.04 -10.63
C THR A 93 -10.06 -3.28 -10.86
N GLY A 94 -8.80 -3.12 -11.22
CA GLY A 94 -7.87 -4.19 -11.56
C GLY A 94 -7.68 -4.38 -13.06
N SER A 95 -8.52 -3.73 -13.89
CA SER A 95 -8.48 -3.83 -15.34
C SER A 95 -8.46 -2.48 -16.06
N GLN A 96 -8.32 -1.40 -15.31
CA GLN A 96 -8.29 -0.03 -15.84
C GLN A 96 -6.88 0.52 -15.86
N PRO A 97 -6.57 1.48 -16.76
CA PRO A 97 -5.33 2.27 -16.65
C PRO A 97 -5.31 3.07 -15.33
N PHE A 98 -4.12 3.34 -14.82
CA PHE A 98 -3.95 4.22 -13.66
C PHE A 98 -3.99 5.68 -14.13
N PRO A 99 -4.94 6.50 -13.63
CA PRO A 99 -5.06 7.90 -14.06
C PRO A 99 -3.82 8.73 -13.76
N GLU A 100 -3.56 9.73 -14.58
CA GLU A 100 -2.41 10.64 -14.44
C GLU A 100 -2.35 11.29 -13.06
N ARG A 101 -3.48 11.78 -12.56
CA ARG A 101 -3.55 12.44 -11.24
C ARG A 101 -3.19 11.48 -10.10
N GLN A 102 -3.64 10.23 -10.20
CA GLN A 102 -3.32 9.21 -9.22
C GLN A 102 -1.82 8.90 -9.22
N MET A 103 -1.22 8.74 -10.38
CA MET A 103 0.21 8.46 -10.52
C MET A 103 1.07 9.64 -10.05
N ALA A 104 0.68 10.87 -10.35
CA ALA A 104 1.39 12.07 -9.87
C ALA A 104 1.37 12.15 -8.34
N THR A 105 0.24 11.86 -7.72
CA THR A 105 0.12 11.81 -6.26
C THR A 105 0.98 10.68 -5.68
N LEU A 106 0.98 9.52 -6.32
CA LEU A 106 1.83 8.40 -5.90
C LEU A 106 3.31 8.78 -5.91
N GLU A 107 3.80 9.44 -6.97
CA GLU A 107 5.18 9.89 -7.04
C GLU A 107 5.54 10.83 -5.88
N THR A 108 4.67 11.79 -5.60
CA THR A 108 4.87 12.74 -4.49
C THR A 108 4.90 12.02 -3.14
N LEU A 109 3.96 11.11 -2.92
CA LEU A 109 3.88 10.32 -1.69
C LEU A 109 5.09 9.41 -1.53
N LEU A 110 5.52 8.74 -2.59
CA LEU A 110 6.70 7.88 -2.55
C LEU A 110 7.95 8.63 -2.14
N ARG A 111 8.18 9.82 -2.71
CA ARG A 111 9.33 10.66 -2.32
C ARG A 111 9.31 10.99 -0.84
N ALA A 112 8.15 11.35 -0.31
CA ALA A 112 7.99 11.70 1.10
C ALA A 112 8.23 10.50 2.02
N VAL A 113 7.64 9.35 1.72
CA VAL A 113 7.77 8.12 2.52
C VAL A 113 9.21 7.60 2.47
N MET A 114 9.81 7.56 1.27
CA MET A 114 11.19 7.13 1.08
C MET A 114 12.17 8.00 1.87
N ALA A 115 11.98 9.32 1.86
CA ALA A 115 12.82 10.24 2.63
C ALA A 115 12.64 10.05 4.13
N ARG A 116 11.40 9.86 4.58
CA ARG A 116 11.07 9.72 6.01
C ARG A 116 11.67 8.46 6.63
N TRP A 117 11.68 7.36 5.90
CA TRP A 117 12.12 6.05 6.40
C TRP A 117 13.43 5.56 5.81
N ALA A 118 14.10 6.38 5.01
CA ALA A 118 15.35 6.02 4.32
C ALA A 118 15.21 4.76 3.45
N ILE A 119 14.12 4.69 2.68
CA ILE A 119 13.83 3.56 1.79
C ILE A 119 14.40 3.86 0.40
N ALA A 120 15.21 2.96 -0.14
CA ALA A 120 15.81 3.10 -1.46
C ALA A 120 14.81 2.72 -2.58
N PRO A 121 14.98 3.23 -3.81
CA PRO A 121 14.05 2.93 -4.91
C PRO A 121 13.83 1.45 -5.19
N HIS A 122 14.87 0.61 -5.07
CA HIS A 122 14.73 -0.84 -5.31
C HIS A 122 13.93 -1.56 -4.22
N GLN A 123 13.58 -0.87 -3.15
CA GLN A 123 12.75 -1.39 -2.05
C GLN A 123 11.27 -0.99 -2.20
N VAL A 124 10.92 -0.33 -3.29
CA VAL A 124 9.53 -0.09 -3.69
C VAL A 124 9.13 -1.25 -4.61
N ILE A 125 8.26 -2.11 -4.13
CA ILE A 125 7.92 -3.37 -4.79
C ILE A 125 6.42 -3.53 -5.02
N ALA A 126 6.07 -4.46 -5.91
CA ALA A 126 4.69 -4.88 -6.13
C ALA A 126 4.26 -5.92 -5.09
N HIS A 127 2.96 -6.01 -4.83
CA HIS A 127 2.40 -7.12 -4.05
C HIS A 127 2.76 -8.47 -4.70
N SER A 128 2.71 -8.53 -6.04
CA SER A 128 3.11 -9.70 -6.80
C SER A 128 4.59 -10.08 -6.64
N ASP A 129 5.46 -9.13 -6.31
CA ASP A 129 6.88 -9.42 -6.11
C ASP A 129 7.13 -10.23 -4.85
N MET A 130 6.40 -9.95 -3.76
CA MET A 130 6.56 -10.66 -2.50
C MET A 130 5.63 -11.88 -2.36
N ALA A 131 4.63 -12.00 -3.22
CA ALA A 131 3.66 -13.09 -3.22
C ALA A 131 3.29 -13.51 -4.65
N PRO A 132 4.27 -13.92 -5.50
CA PRO A 132 4.05 -14.11 -6.94
C PRO A 132 3.03 -15.19 -7.27
N ALA A 133 2.91 -16.24 -6.44
CA ALA A 133 1.96 -17.32 -6.66
C ALA A 133 0.52 -16.97 -6.23
N ARG A 134 0.33 -15.88 -5.49
CA ARG A 134 -0.94 -15.53 -4.85
C ARG A 134 -1.52 -14.19 -5.32
N LYS A 135 -0.68 -13.24 -5.69
CA LYS A 135 -1.08 -11.86 -6.01
C LYS A 135 -0.53 -11.39 -7.35
N GLY A 136 -1.30 -10.54 -8.04
CA GLY A 136 -0.92 -9.94 -9.31
C GLY A 136 -0.84 -8.41 -9.28
N ASP A 137 -1.30 -7.77 -8.21
CA ASP A 137 -1.32 -6.31 -8.13
C ASP A 137 0.08 -5.70 -7.94
N PRO A 138 0.34 -4.50 -8.44
CA PRO A 138 -0.56 -3.58 -9.16
C PRO A 138 -0.75 -3.91 -10.65
N GLY A 139 -0.33 -5.07 -11.12
CA GLY A 139 -0.56 -5.55 -12.47
C GLY A 139 0.33 -4.92 -13.53
N ARG A 140 0.22 -5.44 -14.76
CA ARG A 140 1.07 -5.04 -15.88
C ARG A 140 0.77 -3.66 -16.45
N ARG A 141 -0.37 -3.06 -16.12
CA ARG A 141 -0.72 -1.69 -16.54
C ARG A 141 -0.02 -0.63 -15.71
N PHE A 142 0.58 -1.02 -14.59
CA PHE A 142 1.30 -0.10 -13.73
C PHE A 142 2.63 0.30 -14.38
N ASP A 143 2.87 1.59 -14.51
CA ASP A 143 4.07 2.12 -15.16
C ASP A 143 5.22 2.29 -14.17
N TRP A 144 6.00 1.23 -13.98
CA TRP A 144 7.17 1.26 -13.11
C TRP A 144 8.27 2.20 -13.60
N ARG A 145 8.34 2.45 -14.89
CA ARG A 145 9.39 3.32 -15.47
C ARG A 145 9.19 4.78 -15.09
N ARG A 146 7.95 5.15 -14.79
CA ARG A 146 7.61 6.49 -14.33
C ARG A 146 8.17 6.78 -12.93
N LEU A 147 8.33 5.78 -12.09
CA LEU A 147 8.81 5.90 -10.74
C LEU A 147 10.33 5.87 -10.67
#